data_a8ad34c748910f7a3737aa305cfb1d6c
#
_entry.id   a8ad34c748910f7a3737aa305cfb1d6c
#
_cell.length_a   1.000
_cell.length_b   1.000
_cell.length_c   1.000
_cell.angle_alpha   90.00
_cell.angle_beta   90.00
_cell.angle_gamma   90.00
#
_symmetry.space_group_name_H-M   'P 1'
#
loop_
_entity.id
_entity.type
_entity.pdbx_description
1 polymer ?
#
loop_
_entity_poly.entity_id
_entity_poly.type
_entity_poly.pdbx_seq_one_letter_code
_entity_poly.pdbx_strand_id
1 'polypeptide(L)'
;MNVYGSLAGPVQSRAQVFRPAPEVLYERVESSDSCLALLARLAKMATTQGNVPILHLECHGNEDGLQFADESFVSWLDMKPHLIQLNIATRMNLLVVVSACEGSSIAATLGPVDRAPLHGLIGPTRVVLPSDLEAGYLALYETLLRTRSARDAVQAMIAKVPETFVYRAAEWMFQHVWDHYQRTHETPEARLARGIRMARNPPAGYDGVAIDAEVFADLLRQKNREFFDRFRRHFFLCDLYPEHEERFTVRYDNAEV
;
A
#
# COMPACT_ATOMS: atom_id res chain seq x y z
N MET A 1 -0.52 17.18 24.42
CA MET A 1 -1.80 17.91 24.22
C MET A 1 -2.52 17.24 23.06
N ASN A 2 -3.65 16.56 23.29
CA ASN A 2 -4.41 15.89 22.22
C ASN A 2 -5.08 16.98 21.38
N VAL A 3 -4.51 17.34 20.27
CA VAL A 3 -5.02 18.40 19.37
C VAL A 3 -6.19 17.90 18.50
N TYR A 4 -6.41 16.58 18.49
CA TYR A 4 -7.44 15.94 17.67
C TYR A 4 -8.33 15.06 18.55
N GLY A 5 -9.62 15.36 18.58
CA GLY A 5 -10.60 14.39 19.07
C GLY A 5 -10.56 13.15 18.18
N SER A 6 -10.43 11.96 18.76
CA SER A 6 -10.45 10.73 17.95
C SER A 6 -11.79 10.58 17.22
N LEU A 7 -11.74 10.16 15.96
CA LEU A 7 -12.92 9.80 15.16
C LEU A 7 -13.63 8.54 15.67
N ALA A 8 -12.98 7.75 16.54
CA ALA A 8 -13.53 6.49 17.04
C ALA A 8 -14.90 6.64 17.70
N GLY A 9 -15.09 7.64 18.58
CA GLY A 9 -16.36 7.89 19.24
C GLY A 9 -17.51 8.22 18.27
N PRO A 10 -17.36 9.21 17.40
CA PRO A 10 -18.34 9.51 16.35
C PRO A 10 -18.66 8.32 15.43
N VAL A 11 -17.65 7.55 15.00
CA VAL A 11 -17.83 6.37 14.14
C VAL A 11 -18.53 5.25 14.89
N GLN A 12 -18.15 4.98 16.14
CA GLN A 12 -18.77 3.96 16.99
C GLN A 12 -20.25 4.26 17.23
N SER A 13 -20.61 5.50 17.53
CA SER A 13 -22.00 5.91 17.72
C SER A 13 -22.85 5.66 16.47
N ARG A 14 -22.30 5.94 15.31
CA ARG A 14 -22.97 5.68 14.02
C ARG A 14 -23.05 4.19 13.70
N ALA A 15 -22.02 3.42 14.03
CA ALA A 15 -21.99 1.98 13.79
C ALA A 15 -23.10 1.22 14.54
N GLN A 16 -23.48 1.68 15.74
CA GLN A 16 -24.48 1.05 16.58
C GLN A 16 -25.91 1.00 16.00
N VAL A 17 -26.24 1.86 15.00
CA VAL A 17 -27.55 1.83 14.35
C VAL A 17 -27.68 0.77 13.25
N PHE A 18 -26.58 0.13 12.85
CA PHE A 18 -26.57 -0.90 11.81
C PHE A 18 -26.73 -2.32 12.39
N ARG A 19 -27.18 -3.26 11.57
CA ARG A 19 -27.37 -4.67 11.96
C ARG A 19 -26.81 -5.60 10.87
N PRO A 20 -25.82 -6.48 11.17
CA PRO A 20 -25.05 -6.47 12.42
C PRO A 20 -24.24 -5.19 12.54
N ALA A 21 -24.05 -4.71 13.78
CA ALA A 21 -23.19 -3.54 14.03
C ALA A 21 -21.75 -3.92 13.76
N PRO A 22 -20.99 -3.14 12.96
CA PRO A 22 -19.56 -3.34 12.88
C PRO A 22 -18.88 -3.00 14.21
N GLU A 23 -17.90 -3.78 14.57
CA GLU A 23 -17.08 -3.52 15.75
C GLU A 23 -16.13 -2.35 15.47
N VAL A 24 -16.07 -1.39 16.39
CA VAL A 24 -15.13 -0.26 16.33
C VAL A 24 -14.23 -0.36 17.54
N LEU A 25 -12.96 -0.66 17.29
CA LEU A 25 -11.93 -0.73 18.31
C LEU A 25 -11.06 0.53 18.24
N TYR A 26 -10.79 1.10 19.39
CA TYR A 26 -9.85 2.20 19.53
C TYR A 26 -8.70 1.80 20.44
N GLU A 27 -7.49 1.98 19.98
CA GLU A 27 -6.29 1.71 20.73
C GLU A 27 -5.33 2.90 20.63
N ARG A 28 -4.95 3.44 21.78
CA ARG A 28 -3.95 4.50 21.86
C ARG A 28 -2.57 3.89 21.80
N VAL A 29 -1.81 4.31 20.79
CA VAL A 29 -0.43 3.87 20.55
C VAL A 29 0.48 5.07 20.82
N GLU A 30 1.44 4.93 21.73
CA GLU A 30 2.26 6.04 22.20
C GLU A 30 3.65 6.08 21.56
N SER A 31 4.12 4.95 20.99
CA SER A 31 5.47 4.83 20.41
C SER A 31 5.46 4.08 19.09
N SER A 32 6.54 4.25 18.30
CA SER A 32 6.80 3.50 17.10
C SER A 32 6.81 1.99 17.34
N ASP A 33 7.48 1.52 18.40
CA ASP A 33 7.55 0.10 18.75
C ASP A 33 6.18 -0.49 19.08
N SER A 34 5.36 0.26 19.85
CA SER A 34 3.99 -0.18 20.16
C SER A 34 3.10 -0.20 18.91
N CYS A 35 3.34 0.67 17.93
CA CYS A 35 2.67 0.63 16.64
C CYS A 35 3.02 -0.65 15.86
N LEU A 36 4.29 -0.97 15.72
CA LEU A 36 4.72 -2.17 15.00
C LEU A 36 4.24 -3.45 15.71
N ALA A 37 4.26 -3.46 17.04
CA ALA A 37 3.71 -4.57 17.84
C ALA A 37 2.19 -4.73 17.65
N LEU A 38 1.44 -3.62 17.54
CA LEU A 38 0.01 -3.65 17.23
C LEU A 38 -0.25 -4.25 15.85
N LEU A 39 0.49 -3.84 14.82
CA LEU A 39 0.36 -4.40 13.47
C LEU A 39 0.61 -5.91 13.46
N ALA A 40 1.64 -6.39 14.16
CA ALA A 40 1.94 -7.81 14.28
C ALA A 40 0.81 -8.56 15.02
N ARG A 41 0.24 -7.98 16.08
CA ARG A 41 -0.92 -8.55 16.79
C ARG A 41 -2.16 -8.63 15.90
N LEU A 42 -2.45 -7.59 15.12
CA LEU A 42 -3.56 -7.58 14.17
C LEU A 42 -3.39 -8.65 13.08
N ALA A 43 -2.18 -8.84 12.57
CA ALA A 43 -1.88 -9.90 11.61
C ALA A 43 -2.14 -11.29 12.20
N LYS A 44 -1.73 -11.53 13.46
CA LYS A 44 -2.05 -12.78 14.18
C LYS A 44 -3.55 -12.98 14.36
N MET A 45 -4.28 -11.94 14.75
CA MET A 45 -5.74 -12.01 14.91
C MET A 45 -6.44 -12.29 13.57
N ALA A 46 -6.02 -11.63 12.49
CA ALA A 46 -6.55 -11.88 11.15
C ALA A 46 -6.34 -13.35 10.73
N THR A 47 -5.15 -13.90 10.99
CA THR A 47 -4.85 -15.31 10.67
C THR A 47 -5.68 -16.30 11.50
N THR A 48 -5.89 -16.02 12.80
CA THR A 48 -6.53 -16.99 13.72
C THR A 48 -8.04 -16.87 13.77
N GLN A 49 -8.59 -15.69 13.53
CA GLN A 49 -10.01 -15.37 13.69
C GLN A 49 -10.70 -15.01 12.37
N GLY A 50 -9.94 -14.83 11.30
CA GLY A 50 -10.48 -14.42 9.99
C GLY A 50 -10.94 -12.96 9.93
N ASN A 51 -10.55 -12.13 10.89
CA ASN A 51 -10.94 -10.72 10.94
C ASN A 51 -10.22 -9.92 9.84
N VAL A 52 -10.97 -9.08 9.13
CA VAL A 52 -10.45 -8.16 8.13
C VAL A 52 -10.70 -6.74 8.60
N PRO A 53 -9.73 -6.09 9.25
CA PRO A 53 -9.91 -4.75 9.76
C PRO A 53 -9.83 -3.70 8.64
N ILE A 54 -10.53 -2.57 8.84
CA ILE A 54 -10.13 -1.30 8.28
C ILE A 54 -9.18 -0.67 9.32
N LEU A 55 -7.92 -0.51 8.94
CA LEU A 55 -6.91 0.09 9.81
C LEU A 55 -6.94 1.60 9.63
N HIS A 56 -7.37 2.34 10.66
CA HIS A 56 -7.35 3.80 10.67
C HIS A 56 -6.23 4.29 11.59
N LEU A 57 -5.26 5.03 11.03
CA LEU A 57 -4.12 5.59 11.73
C LEU A 57 -4.34 7.10 11.91
N GLU A 58 -4.44 7.56 13.15
CA GLU A 58 -4.56 8.98 13.51
C GLU A 58 -3.31 9.44 14.27
N CYS A 59 -2.48 10.27 13.62
CA CYS A 59 -1.23 10.77 14.22
C CYS A 59 -0.67 11.96 13.43
N HIS A 60 0.47 12.49 13.88
CA HIS A 60 1.28 13.37 13.04
C HIS A 60 2.02 12.54 11.99
N GLY A 61 2.28 13.15 10.82
CA GLY A 61 3.03 12.49 9.76
C GLY A 61 3.58 13.47 8.75
N ASN A 62 4.41 12.92 7.88
CA ASN A 62 5.01 13.59 6.73
C ASN A 62 5.24 12.58 5.59
N GLU A 63 5.95 12.99 4.55
CA GLU A 63 6.28 12.13 3.41
C GLU A 63 7.09 10.88 3.79
N ASP A 64 7.84 10.90 4.90
CA ASP A 64 8.73 9.82 5.33
C ASP A 64 8.06 8.82 6.27
N GLY A 65 7.03 9.22 7.05
CA GLY A 65 6.42 8.33 8.04
C GLY A 65 5.51 9.02 9.06
N LEU A 66 5.38 8.37 10.21
CA LEU A 66 4.49 8.76 11.30
C LEU A 66 5.25 9.08 12.58
N GLN A 67 4.85 10.15 13.29
CA GLN A 67 5.40 10.55 14.57
C GLN A 67 4.41 10.27 15.70
N PHE A 68 4.91 9.73 16.82
CA PHE A 68 4.14 9.34 17.99
C PHE A 68 4.27 10.33 19.14
N ALA A 69 3.47 10.10 20.20
CA ALA A 69 3.38 11.01 21.34
C ALA A 69 4.68 11.08 22.17
N ASP A 70 5.50 10.04 22.17
CA ASP A 70 6.82 9.98 22.82
C ASP A 70 7.96 10.54 21.95
N GLU A 71 7.61 11.23 20.85
CA GLU A 71 8.52 11.78 19.84
C GLU A 71 9.23 10.72 18.97
N SER A 72 8.98 9.43 19.20
CA SER A 72 9.48 8.37 18.31
C SER A 72 8.86 8.50 16.92
N PHE A 73 9.58 8.00 15.92
CA PHE A 73 9.20 8.05 14.51
C PHE A 73 9.29 6.66 13.89
N VAL A 74 8.34 6.31 13.03
CA VAL A 74 8.41 5.11 12.19
C VAL A 74 8.31 5.51 10.72
N SER A 75 9.32 5.12 9.94
CA SER A 75 9.27 5.37 8.51
C SER A 75 8.23 4.48 7.82
N TRP A 76 7.70 4.95 6.68
CA TRP A 76 6.85 4.09 5.83
C TRP A 76 7.58 2.83 5.38
N LEU A 77 8.90 2.91 5.22
CA LEU A 77 9.73 1.76 4.84
C LEU A 77 9.80 0.71 5.95
N ASP A 78 9.93 1.14 7.22
CA ASP A 78 9.96 0.22 8.38
C ASP A 78 8.57 -0.36 8.67
N MET A 79 7.50 0.41 8.42
CA MET A 79 6.12 -0.06 8.58
C MET A 79 5.71 -1.06 7.49
N LYS A 80 6.25 -0.92 6.29
CA LYS A 80 5.87 -1.73 5.11
C LYS A 80 5.89 -3.24 5.36
N PRO A 81 6.93 -3.86 5.94
CA PRO A 81 6.94 -5.31 6.20
C PRO A 81 5.79 -5.77 7.09
N HIS A 82 5.42 -4.98 8.11
CA HIS A 82 4.32 -5.29 9.03
C HIS A 82 2.96 -5.20 8.34
N LEU A 83 2.78 -4.20 7.48
CA LEU A 83 1.58 -4.06 6.66
C LEU A 83 1.46 -5.19 5.63
N ILE A 84 2.57 -5.62 5.01
CA ILE A 84 2.59 -6.79 4.13
C ILE A 84 2.10 -8.04 4.88
N GLN A 85 2.61 -8.30 6.08
CA GLN A 85 2.19 -9.45 6.88
C GLN A 85 0.69 -9.38 7.24
N LEU A 86 0.21 -8.21 7.62
CA LEU A 86 -1.22 -8.01 7.89
C LEU A 86 -2.06 -8.19 6.62
N ASN A 87 -1.61 -7.68 5.47
CA ASN A 87 -2.32 -7.83 4.20
C ASN A 87 -2.33 -9.28 3.70
N ILE A 88 -1.26 -10.04 3.92
CA ILE A 88 -1.24 -11.50 3.70
C ILE A 88 -2.29 -12.17 4.59
N ALA A 89 -2.29 -11.88 5.89
CA ALA A 89 -3.24 -12.47 6.85
C ALA A 89 -4.71 -12.16 6.51
N THR A 90 -4.99 -10.99 5.94
CA THR A 90 -6.32 -10.59 5.47
C THR A 90 -6.63 -11.04 4.04
N ARG A 91 -5.76 -11.84 3.43
CA ARG A 91 -5.89 -12.32 2.03
C ARG A 91 -6.13 -11.16 1.05
N MET A 92 -5.27 -10.17 1.11
CA MET A 92 -5.33 -8.98 0.25
C MET A 92 -6.65 -8.19 0.38
N ASN A 93 -7.13 -7.99 1.63
CA ASN A 93 -8.34 -7.21 1.89
C ASN A 93 -8.08 -6.05 2.87
N LEU A 94 -6.83 -5.74 3.20
CA LEU A 94 -6.49 -4.67 4.13
C LEU A 94 -6.75 -3.30 3.50
N LEU A 95 -7.69 -2.55 4.06
CA LEU A 95 -7.87 -1.13 3.79
C LEU A 95 -7.17 -0.33 4.88
N VAL A 96 -6.24 0.54 4.47
CA VAL A 96 -5.55 1.47 5.38
C VAL A 96 -6.04 2.88 5.12
N VAL A 97 -6.48 3.53 6.18
CA VAL A 97 -6.90 4.94 6.20
C VAL A 97 -5.90 5.70 7.07
N VAL A 98 -5.26 6.71 6.51
CA VAL A 98 -4.23 7.48 7.21
C VAL A 98 -4.71 8.90 7.45
N SER A 99 -4.98 9.23 8.71
CA SER A 99 -5.35 10.56 9.18
C SER A 99 -4.10 11.30 9.69
N ALA A 100 -3.17 11.54 8.77
CA ALA A 100 -1.92 12.26 9.01
C ALA A 100 -1.56 13.07 7.76
N CYS A 101 -0.79 14.14 7.91
CA CYS A 101 -0.28 14.89 6.76
C CYS A 101 0.50 13.97 5.83
N GLU A 102 0.28 14.13 4.51
CA GLU A 102 0.97 13.35 3.48
C GLU A 102 0.84 11.83 3.63
N GLY A 103 -0.21 11.36 4.31
CA GLY A 103 -0.44 9.94 4.62
C GLY A 103 -0.54 9.01 3.41
N SER A 104 -0.66 9.56 2.18
CA SER A 104 -0.62 8.79 0.94
C SER A 104 0.80 8.40 0.51
N SER A 105 1.85 8.96 1.13
CA SER A 105 3.26 8.78 0.73
C SER A 105 3.80 7.37 0.93
N ILE A 106 3.14 6.54 1.75
CA ILE A 106 3.47 5.12 1.86
C ILE A 106 3.54 4.41 0.49
N ALA A 107 2.73 4.85 -0.49
CA ALA A 107 2.74 4.28 -1.82
C ALA A 107 4.08 4.51 -2.56
N ALA A 108 4.84 5.56 -2.21
CA ALA A 108 6.13 5.86 -2.80
C ALA A 108 7.26 4.91 -2.34
N THR A 109 7.04 4.14 -1.28
CA THR A 109 8.05 3.18 -0.76
C THR A 109 8.04 1.82 -1.47
N LEU A 110 7.13 1.62 -2.40
CA LEU A 110 6.94 0.35 -3.08
C LEU A 110 7.95 0.14 -4.21
N GLY A 111 8.52 -1.06 -4.27
CA GLY A 111 9.37 -1.53 -5.36
C GLY A 111 8.74 -2.69 -6.14
N PRO A 112 9.28 -3.00 -7.34
CA PRO A 112 8.70 -4.02 -8.22
C PRO A 112 8.78 -5.44 -7.65
N VAL A 113 9.65 -5.68 -6.66
CA VAL A 113 9.81 -6.99 -6.01
C VAL A 113 9.06 -7.11 -4.69
N ASP A 114 8.34 -6.06 -4.28
CA ASP A 114 7.58 -6.08 -3.04
C ASP A 114 6.25 -6.84 -3.22
N ARG A 115 5.74 -7.38 -2.11
CA ARG A 115 4.32 -7.74 -1.98
C ARG A 115 3.51 -6.51 -1.67
N ALA A 116 2.25 -6.48 -2.09
CA ALA A 116 1.35 -5.38 -1.74
C ALA A 116 1.19 -5.26 -0.21
N PRO A 117 1.50 -4.10 0.39
CA PRO A 117 1.33 -3.90 1.83
C PRO A 117 -0.14 -3.74 2.25
N LEU A 118 -1.02 -3.47 1.29
CA LEU A 118 -2.44 -3.22 1.51
C LEU A 118 -3.23 -3.39 0.20
N HIS A 119 -4.53 -3.60 0.33
CA HIS A 119 -5.45 -3.63 -0.82
C HIS A 119 -5.87 -2.23 -1.27
N GLY A 120 -6.04 -1.34 -0.30
CA GLY A 120 -6.43 0.04 -0.58
C GLY A 120 -5.87 1.01 0.45
N LEU A 121 -5.47 2.18 -0.03
CA LEU A 121 -4.98 3.29 0.77
C LEU A 121 -5.92 4.48 0.61
N ILE A 122 -6.30 5.08 1.74
CA ILE A 122 -6.98 6.37 1.78
C ILE A 122 -6.13 7.29 2.65
N GLY A 123 -5.77 8.45 2.13
CA GLY A 123 -5.01 9.44 2.89
C GLY A 123 -4.90 10.77 2.15
N PRO A 124 -4.50 11.82 2.84
CA PRO A 124 -4.24 13.11 2.21
C PRO A 124 -2.90 13.08 1.45
N THR A 125 -2.83 13.92 0.42
CA THR A 125 -1.63 14.11 -0.43
C THR A 125 -0.79 15.30 0.00
N ARG A 126 -1.22 16.03 1.04
CA ARG A 126 -0.62 17.28 1.48
C ARG A 126 -0.84 17.49 2.97
N VAL A 127 -0.27 18.56 3.51
CA VAL A 127 -0.61 19.06 4.84
C VAL A 127 -2.09 19.46 4.86
N VAL A 128 -2.80 19.03 5.90
CA VAL A 128 -4.26 19.20 6.02
C VAL A 128 -4.63 19.76 7.38
N LEU A 129 -5.76 20.45 7.41
CA LEU A 129 -6.35 20.92 8.67
C LEU A 129 -7.10 19.77 9.36
N PRO A 130 -7.11 19.73 10.69
CA PRO A 130 -7.88 18.76 11.46
C PRO A 130 -9.36 18.71 11.10
N SER A 131 -9.97 19.87 10.87
CA SER A 131 -11.37 19.97 10.44
C SER A 131 -11.66 19.30 9.12
N ASP A 132 -10.71 19.33 8.19
CA ASP A 132 -10.85 18.69 6.89
C ASP A 132 -10.72 17.17 7.01
N LEU A 133 -9.78 16.70 7.85
CA LEU A 133 -9.66 15.27 8.19
C LEU A 133 -10.94 14.74 8.80
N GLU A 134 -11.46 15.42 9.84
CA GLU A 134 -12.70 15.04 10.49
C GLU A 134 -13.88 15.01 9.52
N ALA A 135 -14.10 16.09 8.77
CA ALA A 135 -15.21 16.19 7.83
C ALA A 135 -15.15 15.12 6.73
N GLY A 136 -13.95 14.88 6.19
CA GLY A 136 -13.74 13.89 5.13
C GLY A 136 -13.96 12.47 5.63
N TYR A 137 -13.36 12.09 6.74
CA TYR A 137 -13.49 10.73 7.26
C TYR A 137 -14.85 10.44 7.87
N LEU A 138 -15.53 11.41 8.46
CA LEU A 138 -16.92 11.22 8.86
C LEU A 138 -17.81 10.92 7.64
N ALA A 139 -17.65 11.66 6.54
CA ALA A 139 -18.40 11.40 5.30
C ALA A 139 -18.06 10.00 4.73
N LEU A 140 -16.78 9.57 4.80
CA LEU A 140 -16.34 8.23 4.42
C LEU A 140 -17.09 7.16 5.21
N TYR A 141 -16.99 7.20 6.54
CA TYR A 141 -17.55 6.15 7.40
C TYR A 141 -19.08 6.16 7.42
N GLU A 142 -19.72 7.31 7.46
CA GLU A 142 -21.18 7.41 7.37
C GLU A 142 -21.72 6.77 6.09
N THR A 143 -21.06 7.06 4.97
CA THR A 143 -21.50 6.50 3.68
C THR A 143 -21.17 5.01 3.61
N LEU A 144 -19.99 4.57 4.06
CA LEU A 144 -19.61 3.17 4.08
C LEU A 144 -20.57 2.32 4.91
N LEU A 145 -20.92 2.78 6.11
CA LEU A 145 -21.85 2.10 7.00
C LEU A 145 -23.26 2.00 6.39
N ARG A 146 -23.72 3.06 5.73
CA ARG A 146 -25.04 3.12 5.12
C ARG A 146 -25.17 2.30 3.84
N THR A 147 -24.17 2.40 2.93
CA THR A 147 -24.26 1.83 1.57
C THR A 147 -23.54 0.49 1.42
N ARG A 148 -22.60 0.20 2.31
CA ARG A 148 -21.67 -0.92 2.20
C ARG A 148 -20.80 -0.88 0.93
N SER A 149 -20.72 0.28 0.31
CA SER A 149 -19.96 0.56 -0.91
C SER A 149 -18.72 1.40 -0.59
N ALA A 150 -17.54 0.82 -0.74
CA ALA A 150 -16.29 1.56 -0.59
C ALA A 150 -16.16 2.67 -1.64
N ARG A 151 -16.68 2.45 -2.86
CA ARG A 151 -16.69 3.44 -3.93
C ARG A 151 -17.48 4.67 -3.52
N ASP A 152 -18.72 4.49 -3.06
CA ASP A 152 -19.59 5.59 -2.67
C ASP A 152 -19.02 6.35 -1.47
N ALA A 153 -18.41 5.62 -0.53
CA ALA A 153 -17.77 6.18 0.64
C ALA A 153 -16.58 7.10 0.27
N VAL A 154 -15.72 6.63 -0.63
CA VAL A 154 -14.60 7.43 -1.14
C VAL A 154 -15.10 8.65 -1.92
N GLN A 155 -16.11 8.49 -2.74
CA GLN A 155 -16.71 9.62 -3.47
C GLN A 155 -17.32 10.67 -2.52
N ALA A 156 -18.02 10.24 -1.47
CA ALA A 156 -18.59 11.14 -0.46
C ALA A 156 -17.49 11.91 0.29
N MET A 157 -16.38 11.25 0.64
CA MET A 157 -15.23 11.89 1.27
C MET A 157 -14.60 12.95 0.38
N ILE A 158 -14.33 12.60 -0.90
CA ILE A 158 -13.73 13.52 -1.87
C ILE A 158 -14.66 14.71 -2.15
N ALA A 159 -15.96 14.47 -2.27
CA ALA A 159 -16.93 15.54 -2.46
C ALA A 159 -17.03 16.49 -1.26
N LYS A 160 -16.81 15.96 -0.04
CA LYS A 160 -16.82 16.74 1.20
C LYS A 160 -15.63 17.67 1.34
N VAL A 161 -14.42 17.18 0.97
CA VAL A 161 -13.15 17.93 1.03
C VAL A 161 -12.38 17.67 -0.27
N PRO A 162 -12.70 18.44 -1.34
CA PRO A 162 -12.06 18.26 -2.64
C PRO A 162 -10.55 18.45 -2.61
N GLU A 163 -9.85 17.75 -3.51
CA GLU A 163 -8.39 17.88 -3.74
C GLU A 163 -7.49 17.57 -2.53
N THR A 164 -8.05 17.00 -1.49
CA THR A 164 -7.31 16.70 -0.25
C THR A 164 -6.96 15.22 -0.15
N PHE A 165 -7.94 14.37 -0.43
CA PHE A 165 -7.79 12.94 -0.24
C PHE A 165 -7.64 12.20 -1.56
N VAL A 166 -6.90 11.10 -1.51
CA VAL A 166 -6.83 10.12 -2.59
C VAL A 166 -7.21 8.74 -2.08
N TYR A 167 -7.77 7.95 -2.99
CA TYR A 167 -7.84 6.51 -2.86
C TYR A 167 -6.87 5.88 -3.85
N ARG A 168 -6.02 4.97 -3.38
CA ARG A 168 -5.09 4.20 -4.19
C ARG A 168 -5.36 2.71 -3.99
N ALA A 169 -5.90 2.07 -5.01
CA ALA A 169 -6.04 0.61 -5.03
C ALA A 169 -4.69 -0.08 -5.25
N ALA A 170 -4.58 -1.34 -4.88
CA ALA A 170 -3.37 -2.13 -5.09
C ALA A 170 -2.99 -2.20 -6.58
N GLU A 171 -3.95 -2.28 -7.48
CA GLU A 171 -3.73 -2.28 -8.93
C GLU A 171 -3.08 -0.98 -9.41
N TRP A 172 -3.56 0.17 -8.90
CA TRP A 172 -2.95 1.46 -9.20
C TRP A 172 -1.50 1.51 -8.68
N MET A 173 -1.27 1.02 -7.46
CA MET A 173 0.07 1.00 -6.86
C MET A 173 1.03 0.12 -7.67
N PHE A 174 0.59 -1.07 -8.06
CA PHE A 174 1.38 -1.96 -8.91
C PHE A 174 1.72 -1.30 -10.24
N GLN A 175 0.71 -0.72 -10.93
CA GLN A 175 0.92 -0.06 -12.22
C GLN A 175 1.90 1.10 -12.09
N HIS A 176 1.76 1.92 -11.05
CA HIS A 176 2.68 3.04 -10.80
C HIS A 176 4.13 2.60 -10.60
N VAL A 177 4.34 1.52 -9.82
CA VAL A 177 5.68 0.93 -9.62
C VAL A 177 6.22 0.34 -10.93
N TRP A 178 5.38 -0.35 -11.70
CA TRP A 178 5.77 -0.93 -12.98
C TRP A 178 6.15 0.14 -14.00
N ASP A 179 5.36 1.19 -14.12
CA ASP A 179 5.64 2.32 -15.01
C ASP A 179 6.94 3.03 -14.62
N HIS A 180 7.19 3.19 -13.31
CA HIS A 180 8.46 3.72 -12.83
C HIS A 180 9.63 2.81 -13.21
N TYR A 181 9.50 1.50 -13.00
CA TYR A 181 10.50 0.51 -13.41
C TYR A 181 10.77 0.57 -14.91
N GLN A 182 9.75 0.65 -15.74
CA GLN A 182 9.89 0.79 -17.19
C GLN A 182 10.70 2.04 -17.56
N ARG A 183 10.33 3.19 -17.02
CA ARG A 183 11.02 4.47 -17.31
C ARG A 183 12.45 4.53 -16.82
N THR A 184 12.79 3.83 -15.76
CA THR A 184 14.11 3.93 -15.13
C THR A 184 15.05 2.78 -15.46
N HIS A 185 14.52 1.60 -15.70
CA HIS A 185 15.30 0.38 -15.84
C HIS A 185 15.17 -0.30 -17.19
N GLU A 186 14.13 0.00 -17.96
CA GLU A 186 13.87 -0.65 -19.25
C GLU A 186 14.20 0.23 -20.46
N THR A 187 14.84 1.39 -20.25
CA THR A 187 15.40 2.16 -21.37
C THR A 187 16.57 1.38 -22.02
N PRO A 188 16.87 1.61 -23.31
CA PRO A 188 18.00 0.98 -23.98
C PRO A 188 19.31 1.16 -23.22
N GLU A 189 19.57 2.35 -22.70
CA GLU A 189 20.78 2.70 -21.96
C GLU A 189 20.85 1.95 -20.62
N ALA A 190 19.73 1.87 -19.89
CA ALA A 190 19.68 1.16 -18.62
C ALA A 190 19.85 -0.35 -18.78
N ARG A 191 19.27 -0.93 -19.84
CA ARG A 191 19.46 -2.35 -20.20
C ARG A 191 20.91 -2.63 -20.57
N LEU A 192 21.53 -1.79 -21.41
CA LEU A 192 22.93 -1.93 -21.78
C LEU A 192 23.85 -1.80 -20.58
N ALA A 193 23.60 -0.83 -19.68
CA ALA A 193 24.37 -0.66 -18.45
C ALA A 193 24.28 -1.90 -17.54
N ARG A 194 23.11 -2.56 -17.47
CA ARG A 194 22.96 -3.86 -16.77
C ARG A 194 23.74 -4.96 -17.46
N GLY A 195 23.71 -5.04 -18.79
CA GLY A 195 24.50 -5.99 -19.59
C GLY A 195 25.99 -5.85 -19.32
N ILE A 196 26.52 -4.61 -19.33
CA ILE A 196 27.93 -4.31 -19.01
C ILE A 196 28.27 -4.74 -17.58
N ARG A 197 27.43 -4.48 -16.60
CA ARG A 197 27.67 -4.93 -15.21
C ARG A 197 27.70 -6.46 -15.11
N MET A 198 26.78 -7.15 -15.78
CA MET A 198 26.72 -8.62 -15.80
C MET A 198 27.94 -9.23 -16.47
N ALA A 199 28.41 -8.63 -17.57
CA ALA A 199 29.63 -9.07 -18.26
C ALA A 199 30.87 -8.91 -17.38
N ARG A 200 30.95 -7.83 -16.58
CA ARG A 200 32.10 -7.57 -15.67
C ARG A 200 32.06 -8.39 -14.38
N ASN A 201 30.85 -8.64 -13.87
CA ASN A 201 30.63 -9.34 -12.60
C ASN A 201 29.53 -10.40 -12.79
N PRO A 202 29.83 -11.52 -13.44
CA PRO A 202 28.86 -12.59 -13.62
C PRO A 202 28.43 -13.17 -12.25
N PRO A 203 27.21 -13.74 -12.16
CA PRO A 203 26.74 -14.38 -10.94
C PRO A 203 27.70 -15.47 -10.44
N ALA A 204 27.75 -15.66 -9.12
CA ALA A 204 28.54 -16.73 -8.53
C ALA A 204 28.10 -18.09 -9.12
N GLY A 205 29.07 -18.90 -9.55
CA GLY A 205 28.81 -20.19 -10.19
C GLY A 205 28.51 -20.13 -11.71
N TYR A 206 28.59 -18.95 -12.32
CA TYR A 206 28.53 -18.83 -13.76
C TYR A 206 29.87 -19.27 -14.38
N ASP A 207 29.84 -20.36 -15.14
CA ASP A 207 30.99 -20.97 -15.83
C ASP A 207 30.86 -20.90 -17.37
N GLY A 208 29.93 -20.09 -17.85
CA GLY A 208 29.60 -19.99 -19.27
C GLY A 208 30.53 -19.10 -20.08
N VAL A 209 30.18 -18.96 -21.35
CA VAL A 209 30.86 -18.06 -22.30
C VAL A 209 30.74 -16.60 -21.85
N ALA A 210 31.75 -15.77 -22.20
CA ALA A 210 31.73 -14.34 -21.88
C ALA A 210 30.37 -13.72 -22.24
N ILE A 211 29.75 -13.01 -21.29
CA ILE A 211 28.46 -12.33 -21.49
C ILE A 211 28.69 -11.14 -22.39
N ASP A 212 28.06 -11.18 -23.58
CA ASP A 212 27.94 -10.01 -24.44
C ASP A 212 26.87 -9.08 -23.88
N ALA A 213 27.25 -7.81 -23.64
CA ALA A 213 26.39 -6.83 -22.98
C ALA A 213 25.13 -6.48 -23.83
N GLU A 214 25.27 -6.41 -25.15
CA GLU A 214 24.17 -6.08 -26.06
C GLU A 214 23.21 -7.26 -26.20
N VAL A 215 23.73 -8.48 -26.35
CA VAL A 215 22.91 -9.69 -26.37
C VAL A 215 22.13 -9.84 -25.05
N PHE A 216 22.76 -9.53 -23.93
CA PHE A 216 22.08 -9.58 -22.63
C PHE A 216 21.00 -8.48 -22.50
N ALA A 217 21.26 -7.26 -23.00
CA ALA A 217 20.28 -6.19 -23.02
C ALA A 217 19.03 -6.56 -23.87
N ASP A 218 19.23 -7.20 -25.01
CA ASP A 218 18.14 -7.72 -25.84
C ASP A 218 17.36 -8.84 -25.17
N LEU A 219 18.06 -9.76 -24.49
CA LEU A 219 17.41 -10.81 -23.69
C LEU A 219 16.53 -10.22 -22.57
N LEU A 220 16.99 -9.19 -21.87
CA LEU A 220 16.19 -8.49 -20.86
C LEU A 220 14.91 -7.92 -21.48
N ARG A 221 15.00 -7.28 -22.66
CA ARG A 221 13.85 -6.75 -23.36
C ARG A 221 12.83 -7.85 -23.72
N GLN A 222 13.31 -8.98 -24.25
CA GLN A 222 12.45 -10.10 -24.63
C GLN A 222 11.74 -10.72 -23.41
N LYS A 223 12.40 -10.72 -22.26
CA LYS A 223 11.86 -11.31 -21.02
C LYS A 223 11.04 -10.34 -20.16
N ASN A 224 10.85 -9.10 -20.59
CA ASN A 224 10.19 -8.07 -19.80
C ASN A 224 8.74 -8.48 -19.43
N ARG A 225 8.02 -9.14 -20.34
CA ARG A 225 6.68 -9.69 -20.06
C ARG A 225 6.71 -10.78 -18.99
N GLU A 226 7.68 -11.69 -19.02
CA GLU A 226 7.83 -12.73 -17.98
C GLU A 226 8.13 -12.09 -16.61
N PHE A 227 8.93 -11.02 -16.58
CA PHE A 227 9.21 -10.26 -15.35
C PHE A 227 7.95 -9.58 -14.82
N PHE A 228 7.17 -8.92 -15.70
CA PHE A 228 5.89 -8.34 -15.32
C PHE A 228 4.97 -9.38 -14.68
N ASP A 229 4.75 -10.51 -15.35
CA ASP A 229 3.87 -11.56 -14.83
C ASP A 229 4.35 -12.12 -13.51
N ARG A 230 5.66 -12.31 -13.34
CA ARG A 230 6.24 -12.75 -12.06
C ARG A 230 6.06 -11.71 -10.96
N PHE A 231 6.31 -10.42 -11.23
CA PHE A 231 6.14 -9.36 -10.25
C PHE A 231 4.66 -9.18 -9.90
N ARG A 232 3.76 -9.19 -10.88
CA ARG A 232 2.32 -9.15 -10.67
C ARG A 232 1.84 -10.28 -9.74
N ARG A 233 2.22 -11.52 -10.05
CA ARG A 233 1.85 -12.68 -9.22
C ARG A 233 2.36 -12.55 -7.79
N HIS A 234 3.59 -12.09 -7.60
CA HIS A 234 4.17 -11.88 -6.29
C HIS A 234 3.49 -10.73 -5.54
N PHE A 235 3.29 -9.60 -6.20
CA PHE A 235 2.67 -8.42 -5.61
C PHE A 235 1.23 -8.71 -5.13
N PHE A 236 0.42 -9.34 -5.97
CA PHE A 236 -0.96 -9.68 -5.65
C PHE A 236 -1.14 -11.00 -4.88
N LEU A 237 -0.06 -11.58 -4.36
CA LEU A 237 -0.09 -12.81 -3.55
C LEU A 237 -0.66 -14.03 -4.29
N CYS A 238 -0.60 -14.09 -5.62
CA CYS A 238 -1.13 -15.21 -6.41
C CYS A 238 -0.39 -16.53 -6.15
N ASP A 239 0.85 -16.45 -5.67
CA ASP A 239 1.64 -17.59 -5.23
C ASP A 239 1.14 -18.17 -3.89
N LEU A 240 0.45 -17.37 -3.07
CA LEU A 240 -0.16 -17.79 -1.81
C LEU A 240 -1.65 -18.09 -1.95
N TYR A 241 -2.33 -17.36 -2.82
CA TYR A 241 -3.77 -17.39 -3.05
C TYR A 241 -4.05 -17.43 -4.55
N PRO A 242 -4.11 -18.61 -5.19
CA PRO A 242 -4.27 -18.76 -6.66
C PRO A 242 -5.49 -18.04 -7.24
N GLU A 243 -6.56 -17.91 -6.45
CA GLU A 243 -7.78 -17.19 -6.83
C GLU A 243 -7.55 -15.69 -7.11
N HIS A 244 -6.43 -15.13 -6.67
CA HIS A 244 -6.07 -13.75 -6.97
C HIS A 244 -5.71 -13.51 -8.44
N GLU A 245 -5.41 -14.55 -9.21
CA GLU A 245 -5.21 -14.44 -10.67
C GLU A 245 -6.46 -13.88 -11.38
N GLU A 246 -7.64 -14.30 -10.95
CA GLU A 246 -8.91 -13.84 -11.51
C GLU A 246 -9.36 -12.51 -10.91
N ARG A 247 -8.98 -12.26 -9.64
CA ARG A 247 -9.36 -11.05 -8.91
C ARG A 247 -8.61 -9.79 -9.40
N PHE A 248 -7.31 -9.93 -9.69
CA PHE A 248 -6.42 -8.81 -10.04
C PHE A 248 -5.96 -8.91 -11.48
N THR A 249 -6.68 -8.21 -12.38
CA THR A 249 -6.52 -8.34 -13.84
C THR A 249 -5.63 -7.25 -14.45
N VAL A 250 -4.57 -6.83 -13.76
CA VAL A 250 -3.60 -5.88 -14.31
C VAL A 250 -2.87 -6.51 -15.48
N ARG A 251 -2.84 -5.83 -16.63
CA ARG A 251 -2.28 -6.34 -17.89
C ARG A 251 -0.97 -5.65 -18.20
N TYR A 252 -0.09 -6.40 -18.86
CA TYR A 252 1.09 -5.84 -19.50
C TYR A 252 0.67 -5.11 -20.77
N ASP A 253 0.65 -3.79 -20.74
CA ASP A 253 0.51 -2.99 -21.94
C ASP A 253 1.91 -2.76 -22.52
N ASN A 254 2.14 -3.30 -23.73
CA ASN A 254 3.29 -2.93 -24.53
C ASN A 254 3.10 -1.49 -25.01
N ALA A 255 3.30 -0.50 -24.14
CA ALA A 255 3.66 0.80 -24.64
C ALA A 255 5.06 0.65 -25.24
N GLU A 256 5.13 0.55 -26.56
CA GLU A 256 6.38 0.71 -27.28
C GLU A 256 6.94 2.09 -26.92
N VAL A 257 8.00 2.11 -26.11
CA VAL A 257 8.81 3.29 -25.84
C VAL A 257 9.93 3.35 -26.88
#